data_6cec98f970cb1312b5906b46081e15c5
#
_entry.id   6cec98f970cb1312b5906b46081e15c5
#
_cell.length_a   1.000
_cell.length_b   1.000
_cell.length_c   1.000
_cell.angle_alpha   90.00
_cell.angle_beta   90.00
_cell.angle_gamma   90.00
#
_symmetry.space_group_name_H-M   'P 1'
#
loop_
_entity.id
_entity.type
_entity.pdbx_description
1 polymer ?
#
loop_
_entity_poly.entity_id
_entity_poly.type
_entity_poly.pdbx_seq_one_letter_code
_entity_poly.pdbx_strand_id
1 'polypeptide(L)'
;MKTLEHRSADREGFHFHGGHVALDLAATLAGRLKAQQRELLATPADLDRWLVASDLASAKPHSTDQDVKLARELRESIYVIAIGRASTADRDRLNAVAAAGAAPPQLDASGKLVRSGTAAQLLGSLAQQAVELFGGPNFSRVRQCEGDGCARLFVDLSRSGARRWCSMESCGNRAKAKTFRGRRDEVR
;
A
#
# COMPACT_ATOMS: atom_id res chain seq x y z
N MET A 1 10.34 8.67 16.47
CA MET A 1 9.07 7.93 16.50
C MET A 1 9.32 6.57 15.85
N LYS A 2 9.23 5.44 16.58
CA LYS A 2 9.36 4.11 15.97
C LYS A 2 8.15 3.92 15.05
N THR A 3 8.39 3.94 13.75
CA THR A 3 7.43 3.48 12.75
C THR A 3 6.99 2.08 13.17
N LEU A 4 5.69 1.85 13.36
CA LEU A 4 5.13 0.51 13.56
C LEU A 4 5.78 -0.41 12.53
N GLU A 5 6.45 -1.46 12.98
CA GLU A 5 7.02 -2.47 12.09
C GLU A 5 5.87 -3.05 11.28
N HIS A 6 5.73 -2.55 10.06
CA HIS A 6 4.71 -3.01 9.13
C HIS A 6 5.08 -4.42 8.68
N ARG A 7 4.52 -5.43 9.36
CA ARG A 7 4.83 -6.84 9.10
C ARG A 7 4.36 -7.21 7.70
N SER A 8 5.31 -7.58 6.86
CA SER A 8 5.03 -8.09 5.51
C SER A 8 4.21 -9.37 5.59
N ALA A 9 2.97 -9.35 5.08
CA ALA A 9 2.06 -10.49 5.10
C ALA A 9 0.93 -10.34 4.07
N ASP A 10 0.31 -11.44 3.69
CA ASP A 10 -0.99 -11.46 3.02
C ASP A 10 -2.07 -11.65 4.09
N ARG A 11 -3.04 -10.72 4.16
CA ARG A 11 -4.13 -10.75 5.14
C ARG A 11 -5.45 -10.45 4.45
N GLU A 12 -6.51 -11.22 4.75
CA GLU A 12 -7.86 -10.97 4.23
C GLU A 12 -7.94 -10.83 2.69
N GLY A 13 -7.02 -11.47 1.94
CA GLY A 13 -6.93 -11.36 0.49
C GLY A 13 -6.19 -10.11 -0.03
N PHE A 14 -5.63 -9.29 0.86
CA PHE A 14 -4.82 -8.13 0.55
C PHE A 14 -3.33 -8.40 0.80
N HIS A 15 -2.49 -7.66 0.08
CA HIS A 15 -1.03 -7.79 0.15
C HIS A 15 -0.42 -6.62 0.92
N PHE A 16 0.24 -6.91 2.04
CA PHE A 16 0.94 -5.93 2.88
C PHE A 16 2.45 -6.13 2.81
N HIS A 17 3.02 -5.96 1.63
CA HIS A 17 4.46 -6.15 1.37
C HIS A 17 5.18 -4.85 0.99
N GLY A 18 4.47 -3.72 1.04
CA GLY A 18 4.99 -2.40 0.70
C GLY A 18 5.96 -1.82 1.74
N GLY A 19 5.94 -2.33 2.97
CA GLY A 19 6.70 -1.75 4.08
C GLY A 19 6.16 -0.38 4.55
N HIS A 20 5.05 0.05 3.96
CA HIS A 20 4.33 1.26 4.34
C HIS A 20 2.87 1.18 3.87
N VAL A 21 1.94 1.54 4.74
CA VAL A 21 0.49 1.39 4.49
C VAL A 21 -0.01 2.11 3.23
N ALA A 22 0.56 3.26 2.89
CA ALA A 22 0.22 3.97 1.66
C ALA A 22 0.56 3.15 0.40
N LEU A 23 1.70 2.44 0.40
CA LEU A 23 2.11 1.58 -0.72
C LEU A 23 1.26 0.30 -0.78
N ASP A 24 0.74 -0.17 0.35
CA ASP A 24 -0.19 -1.30 0.41
C ASP A 24 -1.59 -0.90 -0.09
N LEU A 25 -2.01 0.36 0.10
CA LEU A 25 -3.21 0.88 -0.57
C LEU A 25 -3.02 0.85 -2.09
N ALA A 26 -1.86 1.24 -2.61
CA ALA A 26 -1.56 1.18 -4.04
C ALA A 26 -1.64 -0.26 -4.60
N ALA A 27 -1.37 -1.28 -3.77
CA ALA A 27 -1.44 -2.70 -4.13
C ALA A 27 -2.86 -3.25 -4.25
N THR A 28 -3.89 -2.52 -3.80
CA THR A 28 -5.31 -2.94 -3.89
C THR A 28 -5.87 -2.94 -5.31
N LEU A 29 -5.21 -2.31 -6.29
CA LEU A 29 -5.44 -2.59 -7.71
C LEU A 29 -4.44 -3.63 -8.17
N ALA A 30 -4.83 -4.90 -8.12
CA ALA A 30 -3.97 -6.01 -8.50
C ALA A 30 -3.86 -6.15 -10.02
N GLY A 31 -2.67 -6.55 -10.50
CA GLY A 31 -2.45 -6.73 -11.93
C GLY A 31 -2.41 -5.43 -12.74
N ARG A 32 -2.05 -4.31 -12.14
CA ARG A 32 -2.04 -2.97 -12.74
C ARG A 32 -1.34 -2.89 -14.11
N LEU A 33 -0.29 -3.70 -14.35
CA LEU A 33 0.43 -3.78 -15.62
C LEU A 33 -0.01 -4.97 -16.50
N LYS A 34 -1.11 -5.64 -16.15
CA LYS A 34 -1.64 -6.77 -16.92
C LYS A 34 -2.88 -6.34 -17.71
N ALA A 35 -3.22 -7.11 -18.74
CA ALA A 35 -4.45 -6.91 -19.50
C ALA A 35 -5.72 -7.06 -18.62
N GLN A 36 -5.67 -7.95 -17.61
CA GLN A 36 -6.75 -8.11 -16.64
C GLN A 36 -6.29 -7.55 -15.29
N GLN A 37 -6.88 -6.44 -14.91
CA GLN A 37 -6.74 -5.84 -13.58
C GLN A 37 -7.84 -6.38 -12.67
N ARG A 38 -7.57 -6.47 -11.37
CA ARG A 38 -8.55 -6.84 -10.35
C ARG A 38 -8.60 -5.77 -9.27
N GLU A 39 -9.77 -5.15 -9.15
CA GLU A 39 -10.07 -4.22 -8.07
C GLU A 39 -10.36 -5.00 -6.78
N LEU A 40 -9.62 -4.72 -5.72
CA LEU A 40 -9.79 -5.36 -4.41
C LEU A 40 -10.62 -4.51 -3.44
N LEU A 41 -10.81 -3.22 -3.74
CA LEU A 41 -11.71 -2.34 -3.01
C LEU A 41 -12.99 -2.13 -3.84
N ALA A 42 -13.73 -3.20 -4.16
CA ALA A 42 -14.89 -3.13 -5.03
C ALA A 42 -16.12 -2.54 -4.31
N THR A 43 -16.27 -2.82 -3.03
CA THR A 43 -17.43 -2.48 -2.20
C THR A 43 -17.02 -1.79 -0.89
N PRO A 44 -17.97 -1.13 -0.16
CA PRO A 44 -17.73 -0.63 1.18
C PRO A 44 -17.21 -1.69 2.15
N ALA A 45 -17.74 -2.91 2.08
CA ALA A 45 -17.28 -4.02 2.92
C ALA A 45 -15.82 -4.43 2.63
N ASP A 46 -15.35 -4.27 1.38
CA ASP A 46 -13.95 -4.50 1.04
C ASP A 46 -13.03 -3.43 1.66
N LEU A 47 -13.47 -2.16 1.62
CA LEU A 47 -12.74 -1.07 2.26
C LEU A 47 -12.66 -1.27 3.78
N ASP A 48 -13.77 -1.62 4.43
CA ASP A 48 -13.82 -1.94 5.86
C ASP A 48 -12.83 -3.05 6.22
N ARG A 49 -12.80 -4.14 5.45
CA ARG A 49 -11.85 -5.25 5.65
C ARG A 49 -10.40 -4.77 5.49
N TRP A 50 -10.14 -3.97 4.45
CA TRP A 50 -8.78 -3.47 4.19
C TRP A 50 -8.31 -2.53 5.32
N LEU A 51 -9.16 -1.61 5.78
CA LEU A 51 -8.83 -0.68 6.88
C LEU A 51 -8.48 -1.43 8.18
N VAL A 52 -9.21 -2.50 8.49
CA VAL A 52 -8.90 -3.34 9.65
C VAL A 52 -7.63 -4.16 9.42
N ALA A 53 -7.50 -4.82 8.26
CA ALA A 53 -6.34 -5.65 7.94
C ALA A 53 -5.03 -4.85 7.84
N SER A 54 -5.11 -3.55 7.53
CA SER A 54 -3.96 -2.63 7.47
C SER A 54 -3.56 -2.03 8.84
N ASP A 55 -4.25 -2.39 9.91
CA ASP A 55 -4.10 -1.81 11.24
C ASP A 55 -4.41 -0.29 11.32
N LEU A 56 -5.08 0.28 10.32
CA LEU A 56 -5.58 1.65 10.34
C LEU A 56 -6.84 1.80 11.17
N ALA A 57 -7.63 0.74 11.30
CA ALA A 57 -8.83 0.69 12.11
C ALA A 57 -8.80 -0.51 13.06
N SER A 58 -9.26 -0.33 14.29
CA SER A 58 -9.43 -1.43 15.26
C SER A 58 -10.73 -2.21 15.08
N ALA A 59 -11.71 -1.62 14.37
CA ALA A 59 -12.99 -2.21 14.01
C ALA A 59 -13.44 -1.64 12.65
N LYS A 60 -14.43 -2.29 12.03
CA LYS A 60 -15.00 -1.84 10.75
C LYS A 60 -15.67 -0.47 10.91
N PRO A 61 -15.29 0.55 10.11
CA PRO A 61 -15.84 1.90 10.23
C PRO A 61 -17.22 2.09 9.58
N HIS A 62 -17.78 1.04 8.94
CA HIS A 62 -19.03 1.11 8.15
C HIS A 62 -18.92 2.10 6.98
N SER A 63 -17.95 1.85 6.11
CA SER A 63 -17.66 2.66 4.92
C SER A 63 -18.88 2.78 3.99
N THR A 64 -18.89 3.86 3.20
CA THR A 64 -19.88 4.15 2.14
C THR A 64 -19.25 3.99 0.77
N ASP A 65 -20.06 4.03 -0.31
CA ASP A 65 -19.56 4.05 -1.68
C ASP A 65 -18.71 5.30 -1.97
N GLN A 66 -19.02 6.42 -1.31
CA GLN A 66 -18.21 7.65 -1.40
C GLN A 66 -16.81 7.45 -0.78
N ASP A 67 -16.71 6.71 0.32
CA ASP A 67 -15.42 6.37 0.94
C ASP A 67 -14.60 5.44 0.03
N VAL A 68 -15.25 4.47 -0.63
CA VAL A 68 -14.59 3.61 -1.63
C VAL A 68 -14.04 4.43 -2.79
N LYS A 69 -14.82 5.39 -3.30
CA LYS A 69 -14.36 6.31 -4.34
C LYS A 69 -13.16 7.12 -3.88
N LEU A 70 -13.22 7.71 -2.69
CA LEU A 70 -12.12 8.47 -2.08
C LEU A 70 -10.85 7.60 -1.94
N ALA A 71 -11.00 6.38 -1.42
CA ALA A 71 -9.88 5.45 -1.26
C ALA A 71 -9.20 5.11 -2.59
N ARG A 72 -9.99 4.87 -3.65
CA ARG A 72 -9.47 4.59 -4.99
C ARG A 72 -8.76 5.81 -5.59
N GLU A 73 -9.34 7.01 -5.50
CA GLU A 73 -8.72 8.25 -5.98
C GLU A 73 -7.41 8.55 -5.25
N LEU A 74 -7.40 8.40 -3.92
CA LEU A 74 -6.21 8.56 -3.10
C LEU A 74 -5.13 7.53 -3.49
N ARG A 75 -5.52 6.27 -3.70
CA ARG A 75 -4.66 5.20 -4.17
C ARG A 75 -3.95 5.55 -5.47
N GLU A 76 -4.68 6.09 -6.45
CA GLU A 76 -4.09 6.45 -7.75
C GLU A 76 -3.08 7.58 -7.59
N SER A 77 -3.40 8.61 -6.80
CA SER A 77 -2.46 9.70 -6.52
C SER A 77 -1.19 9.19 -5.81
N ILE A 78 -1.33 8.33 -4.81
CA ILE A 78 -0.20 7.68 -4.13
C ILE A 78 0.67 6.89 -5.12
N TYR A 79 0.05 6.12 -6.02
CA TYR A 79 0.78 5.32 -6.99
C TYR A 79 1.61 6.19 -7.94
N VAL A 80 1.01 7.21 -8.56
CA VAL A 80 1.72 8.08 -9.53
C VAL A 80 2.80 8.94 -8.86
N ILE A 81 2.60 9.37 -7.60
CA ILE A 81 3.62 10.04 -6.80
C ILE A 81 4.81 9.10 -6.57
N ALA A 82 4.54 7.87 -6.15
CA ALA A 82 5.57 6.90 -5.82
C ALA A 82 6.45 6.51 -7.03
N ILE A 83 5.90 6.52 -8.26
CA ILE A 83 6.66 6.23 -9.48
C ILE A 83 7.22 7.48 -10.18
N GLY A 84 7.12 8.65 -9.54
CA GLY A 84 7.67 9.91 -10.07
C GLY A 84 6.91 10.49 -11.28
N ARG A 85 5.61 10.17 -11.43
CA ARG A 85 4.77 10.61 -12.56
C ARG A 85 3.59 11.50 -12.13
N ALA A 86 3.66 12.03 -10.92
CA ALA A 86 2.58 12.84 -10.35
C ALA A 86 2.43 14.20 -11.02
N SER A 87 1.20 14.58 -11.32
CA SER A 87 0.79 15.96 -11.61
C SER A 87 0.66 16.79 -10.33
N THR A 88 0.45 18.09 -10.48
CA THR A 88 0.07 18.97 -9.35
C THR A 88 -1.23 18.49 -8.71
N ALA A 89 -2.25 18.14 -9.52
CA ALA A 89 -3.54 17.67 -9.03
C ALA A 89 -3.44 16.39 -8.16
N ASP A 90 -2.48 15.50 -8.43
CA ASP A 90 -2.26 14.31 -7.60
C ASP A 90 -1.73 14.69 -6.22
N ARG A 91 -0.79 15.61 -6.15
CA ARG A 91 -0.27 16.14 -4.87
C ARG A 91 -1.32 16.92 -4.11
N ASP A 92 -2.10 17.75 -4.80
CA ASP A 92 -3.17 18.53 -4.19
C ASP A 92 -4.25 17.62 -3.59
N ARG A 93 -4.63 16.55 -4.30
CA ARG A 93 -5.57 15.53 -3.77
C ARG A 93 -5.02 14.86 -2.51
N LEU A 94 -3.77 14.41 -2.55
CA LEU A 94 -3.14 13.79 -1.36
C LEU A 94 -3.14 14.76 -0.18
N ASN A 95 -2.72 16.00 -0.40
CA ASN A 95 -2.68 17.05 0.63
C ASN A 95 -4.08 17.39 1.15
N ALA A 96 -5.09 17.49 0.27
CA ALA A 96 -6.46 17.76 0.67
C ALA A 96 -7.03 16.66 1.58
N VAL A 97 -6.80 15.40 1.25
CA VAL A 97 -7.23 14.26 2.11
C VAL A 97 -6.47 14.25 3.44
N ALA A 98 -5.17 14.56 3.44
CA ALA A 98 -4.38 14.64 4.66
C ALA A 98 -4.83 15.79 5.57
N ALA A 99 -5.29 16.91 4.99
CA ALA A 99 -5.77 18.11 5.72
C ALA A 99 -7.23 17.98 6.20
N ALA A 100 -8.05 17.11 5.59
CA ALA A 100 -9.47 16.96 5.94
C ALA A 100 -9.71 16.38 7.35
N GLY A 101 -8.68 15.89 8.02
CA GLY A 101 -8.70 15.37 9.37
C GLY A 101 -8.35 13.88 9.43
N ALA A 102 -7.68 13.51 10.51
CA ALA A 102 -7.25 12.15 10.80
C ALA A 102 -8.00 11.57 12.00
N ALA A 103 -8.11 10.25 12.06
CA ALA A 103 -8.57 9.54 13.25
C ALA A 103 -7.41 9.52 14.28
N PRO A 104 -7.53 10.20 15.44
CA PRO A 104 -6.45 10.18 16.42
C PRO A 104 -6.36 8.78 17.06
N PRO A 105 -5.15 8.28 17.32
CA PRO A 105 -4.97 7.06 18.11
C PRO A 105 -5.39 7.34 19.56
N GLN A 106 -6.02 6.36 20.19
CA GLN A 106 -6.53 6.45 21.57
C GLN A 106 -6.10 5.21 22.37
N LEU A 107 -6.13 5.32 23.69
CA LEU A 107 -6.03 4.17 24.57
C LEU A 107 -7.43 3.81 25.08
N ASP A 108 -7.78 2.53 25.03
CA ASP A 108 -8.99 2.04 25.71
C ASP A 108 -8.79 1.93 27.23
N ALA A 109 -9.84 1.53 27.94
CA ALA A 109 -9.81 1.38 29.40
C ALA A 109 -8.77 0.37 29.90
N SER A 110 -8.30 -0.53 29.04
CA SER A 110 -7.23 -1.50 29.35
C SER A 110 -5.82 -0.99 29.03
N GLY A 111 -5.70 0.23 28.45
CA GLY A 111 -4.45 0.81 27.97
C GLY A 111 -4.01 0.29 26.60
N LYS A 112 -4.87 -0.43 25.88
CA LYS A 112 -4.60 -0.90 24.53
C LYS A 112 -4.84 0.20 23.51
N LEU A 113 -3.96 0.29 22.50
CA LEU A 113 -4.10 1.22 21.38
C LEU A 113 -5.34 0.88 20.56
N VAL A 114 -6.21 1.86 20.37
CA VAL A 114 -7.40 1.81 19.52
C VAL A 114 -7.33 2.90 18.46
N ARG A 115 -7.73 2.56 17.25
CA ARG A 115 -7.92 3.47 16.12
C ARG A 115 -9.38 3.37 15.69
N SER A 116 -10.14 4.43 15.94
CA SER A 116 -11.55 4.51 15.57
C SER A 116 -11.84 5.87 14.91
N GLY A 117 -12.77 5.88 13.98
CA GLY A 117 -13.17 7.05 13.24
C GLY A 117 -14.00 6.67 12.02
N THR A 118 -14.47 7.65 11.28
CA THR A 118 -15.08 7.40 9.97
C THR A 118 -14.02 6.89 8.98
N ALA A 119 -14.45 6.21 7.91
CA ALA A 119 -13.54 5.75 6.86
C ALA A 119 -12.74 6.93 6.26
N ALA A 120 -13.36 8.08 6.06
CA ALA A 120 -12.68 9.28 5.59
C ALA A 120 -11.58 9.76 6.54
N GLN A 121 -11.79 9.73 7.85
CA GLN A 121 -10.77 10.09 8.85
C GLN A 121 -9.60 9.08 8.88
N LEU A 122 -9.90 7.79 8.73
CA LEU A 122 -8.88 6.75 8.65
C LEU A 122 -8.05 6.88 7.36
N LEU A 123 -8.68 7.21 6.23
CA LEU A 123 -8.00 7.56 4.99
C LEU A 123 -7.17 8.86 5.13
N GLY A 124 -7.65 9.84 5.91
CA GLY A 124 -6.90 11.02 6.28
C GLY A 124 -5.61 10.68 7.05
N SER A 125 -5.70 9.76 8.02
CA SER A 125 -4.52 9.25 8.75
C SER A 125 -3.52 8.56 7.83
N LEU A 126 -4.00 7.79 6.83
CA LEU A 126 -3.16 7.19 5.80
C LEU A 126 -2.51 8.25 4.90
N ALA A 127 -3.28 9.26 4.48
CA ALA A 127 -2.77 10.33 3.63
C ALA A 127 -1.67 11.14 4.33
N GLN A 128 -1.80 11.42 5.63
CA GLN A 128 -0.73 12.07 6.41
C GLN A 128 0.55 11.23 6.43
N GLN A 129 0.44 9.93 6.67
CA GLN A 129 1.59 9.02 6.60
C GLN A 129 2.20 8.97 5.18
N ALA A 130 1.38 9.04 4.13
CA ALA A 130 1.86 9.11 2.75
C ALA A 130 2.64 10.40 2.47
N VAL A 131 2.17 11.54 2.96
CA VAL A 131 2.88 12.84 2.86
C VAL A 131 4.23 12.75 3.57
N GLU A 132 4.28 12.18 4.78
CA GLU A 132 5.52 11.95 5.53
C GLU A 132 6.50 11.03 4.79
N LEU A 133 6.01 9.97 4.15
CA LEU A 133 6.83 9.08 3.34
C LEU A 133 7.43 9.82 2.14
N PHE A 134 6.59 10.52 1.38
CA PHE A 134 7.01 11.14 0.12
C PHE A 134 7.83 12.42 0.32
N GLY A 135 7.61 13.15 1.42
CA GLY A 135 8.43 14.31 1.83
C GLY A 135 9.66 13.93 2.65
N GLY A 136 9.76 12.68 3.09
CA GLY A 136 10.80 12.21 4.00
C GLY A 136 11.98 11.52 3.31
N PRO A 137 13.02 11.17 4.08
CA PRO A 137 14.26 10.58 3.55
C PRO A 137 14.05 9.18 2.95
N ASN A 138 12.99 8.48 3.34
CA ASN A 138 12.69 7.14 2.83
C ASN A 138 12.07 7.14 1.44
N PHE A 139 11.68 8.29 0.89
CA PHE A 139 11.14 8.35 -0.47
C PHE A 139 12.15 7.85 -1.52
N SER A 140 13.42 8.21 -1.37
CA SER A 140 14.48 7.71 -2.25
C SER A 140 14.65 6.20 -2.23
N ARG A 141 14.07 5.51 -1.25
CA ARG A 141 14.09 4.04 -1.09
C ARG A 141 12.80 3.37 -1.59
N VAL A 142 11.81 4.13 -2.03
CA VAL A 142 10.62 3.56 -2.67
C VAL A 142 11.01 2.95 -4.02
N ARG A 143 10.60 1.71 -4.24
CA ARG A 143 10.90 0.94 -5.46
C ARG A 143 9.64 0.30 -5.99
N GLN A 144 9.60 0.12 -7.30
CA GLN A 144 8.62 -0.75 -7.96
C GLN A 144 9.23 -2.15 -8.12
N CYS A 145 8.41 -3.18 -7.91
CA CYS A 145 8.82 -4.57 -8.07
C CYS A 145 9.24 -4.87 -9.51
N GLU A 146 10.39 -5.51 -9.70
CA GLU A 146 10.90 -5.94 -11.01
C GLU A 146 10.31 -7.28 -11.48
N GLY A 147 9.35 -7.85 -10.73
CA GLY A 147 8.65 -9.07 -11.15
C GLY A 147 7.82 -8.83 -12.41
N ASP A 148 7.84 -9.77 -13.34
CA ASP A 148 7.13 -9.70 -14.62
C ASP A 148 5.62 -9.42 -14.41
N GLY A 149 5.13 -8.32 -14.99
CA GLY A 149 3.77 -7.82 -14.82
C GLY A 149 3.40 -7.38 -13.40
N CYS A 150 4.36 -7.17 -12.50
CA CYS A 150 4.13 -6.70 -11.14
C CYS A 150 4.32 -5.19 -11.03
N ALA A 151 3.29 -4.49 -10.55
CA ALA A 151 3.32 -3.04 -10.31
C ALA A 151 3.40 -2.67 -8.83
N ARG A 152 3.63 -3.64 -7.92
CA ARG A 152 3.65 -3.37 -6.49
C ARG A 152 4.84 -2.51 -6.11
N LEU A 153 4.57 -1.58 -5.22
CA LEU A 153 5.56 -0.66 -4.66
C LEU A 153 6.00 -1.16 -3.28
N PHE A 154 7.23 -0.85 -2.90
CA PHE A 154 7.73 -1.13 -1.56
C PHE A 154 8.84 -0.16 -1.15
N VAL A 155 9.03 0.05 0.15
CA VAL A 155 10.22 0.71 0.68
C VAL A 155 11.32 -0.33 0.83
N ASP A 156 12.48 -0.10 0.21
CA ASP A 156 13.65 -0.96 0.40
C ASP A 156 14.37 -0.60 1.71
N LEU A 157 14.01 -1.29 2.78
CA LEU A 157 14.64 -1.18 4.09
C LEU A 157 15.79 -2.18 4.27
N SER A 158 16.20 -2.91 3.24
CA SER A 158 17.33 -3.83 3.32
C SER A 158 18.64 -3.07 3.57
N ARG A 159 19.59 -3.73 4.25
CA ARG A 159 20.90 -3.13 4.56
C ARG A 159 21.65 -2.72 3.27
N SER A 160 21.54 -3.52 2.23
CA SER A 160 22.22 -3.27 0.94
C SER A 160 21.48 -2.30 0.02
N GLY A 161 20.21 -1.96 0.28
CA GLY A 161 19.36 -1.18 -0.64
C GLY A 161 19.13 -1.84 -2.00
N ALA A 162 19.26 -3.16 -2.09
CA ALA A 162 19.25 -3.93 -3.34
C ALA A 162 18.04 -4.85 -3.50
N ARG A 163 16.96 -4.61 -2.72
CA ARG A 163 15.72 -5.38 -2.86
C ARG A 163 15.05 -5.09 -4.21
N ARG A 164 14.84 -6.14 -4.99
CA ARG A 164 14.27 -6.07 -6.35
C ARG A 164 12.79 -6.47 -6.41
N TRP A 165 12.31 -7.27 -5.46
CA TRP A 165 10.96 -7.85 -5.48
C TRP A 165 10.15 -7.46 -4.25
N CYS A 166 8.85 -7.27 -4.46
CA CYS A 166 7.90 -6.99 -3.37
C CYS A 166 7.82 -8.15 -2.35
N SER A 167 8.06 -9.39 -2.78
CA SER A 167 8.18 -10.56 -1.91
C SER A 167 9.08 -11.60 -2.58
N MET A 168 9.94 -12.25 -1.79
CA MET A 168 10.75 -13.39 -2.25
C MET A 168 9.87 -14.60 -2.56
N GLU A 169 8.85 -14.86 -1.75
CA GLU A 169 7.94 -16.02 -1.87
C GLU A 169 7.14 -15.99 -3.18
N SER A 170 6.80 -14.80 -3.67
CA SER A 170 6.01 -14.64 -4.89
C SER A 170 6.88 -14.24 -6.09
N CYS A 171 7.25 -12.97 -6.21
CA CYS A 171 7.97 -12.45 -7.38
C CYS A 171 9.41 -12.95 -7.48
N GLY A 172 10.12 -13.07 -6.34
CA GLY A 172 11.49 -13.58 -6.30
C GLY A 172 11.57 -15.04 -6.76
N ASN A 173 10.70 -15.92 -6.26
CA ASN A 173 10.68 -17.33 -6.66
C ASN A 173 10.27 -17.51 -8.13
N ARG A 174 9.31 -16.71 -8.64
CA ARG A 174 8.97 -16.73 -10.07
C ARG A 174 10.13 -16.31 -10.96
N ALA A 175 10.88 -15.27 -10.56
CA ALA A 175 12.06 -14.83 -11.29
C ALA A 175 13.14 -15.92 -11.33
N LYS A 176 13.44 -16.56 -10.20
CA LYS A 176 14.37 -17.70 -10.12
C LYS A 176 13.94 -18.86 -11.02
N ALA A 177 12.65 -19.24 -10.97
CA ALA A 177 12.13 -20.32 -11.80
C ALA A 177 12.21 -20.03 -13.30
N LYS A 178 12.00 -18.75 -13.71
CA LYS A 178 12.15 -18.31 -15.11
C LYS A 178 13.60 -18.44 -15.57
N THR A 179 14.55 -17.97 -14.75
CA THR A 179 15.99 -18.08 -15.06
C THR A 179 16.45 -19.54 -15.17
N PHE A 180 15.96 -20.40 -14.27
CA PHE A 180 16.32 -21.83 -14.31
C PHE A 180 15.79 -22.54 -15.56
N ARG A 181 14.57 -22.24 -16.00
CA ARG A 181 14.01 -22.80 -17.26
C ARG A 181 14.78 -22.31 -18.48
N GLY A 182 15.07 -21.00 -18.58
CA GLY A 182 15.83 -20.43 -19.71
C GLY A 182 17.19 -21.10 -19.89
N ARG A 183 17.93 -21.37 -18.79
CA ARG A 183 19.23 -22.06 -18.88
C ARG A 183 19.12 -23.51 -19.37
N ARG A 184 18.01 -24.20 -19.12
CA ARG A 184 17.78 -25.58 -19.62
C ARG A 184 17.47 -25.62 -21.11
N ASP A 185 16.82 -24.57 -21.62
CA ASP A 185 16.45 -24.49 -23.04
C ASP A 185 17.66 -24.08 -23.90
N GLU A 186 18.65 -23.36 -23.33
CA GLU A 186 19.91 -23.01 -23.99
C GLU A 186 20.92 -24.18 -24.08
N VAL A 187 20.73 -25.24 -23.28
CA VAL A 187 21.63 -26.41 -23.22
C VAL A 187 21.09 -27.59 -24.06
N ARG A 188 19.94 -27.42 -24.71
CA ARG A 188 19.34 -28.42 -25.61
C ARG A 188 19.47 -28.02 -27.05
#